data_59eb9eb2ed0d40a0072a6626cfe3e2b3
#
_entry.id   59eb9eb2ed0d40a0072a6626cfe3e2b3
#
_cell.length_a   1.000
_cell.length_b   1.000
_cell.length_c   1.000
_cell.angle_alpha   90.00
_cell.angle_beta   90.00
_cell.angle_gamma   90.00
#
_symmetry.space_group_name_H-M   'P 1'
#
loop_
_entity.id
_entity.type
_entity.pdbx_description
1 polymer ?
#
loop_
_entity_poly.entity_id
_entity_poly.type
_entity_poly.pdbx_seq_one_letter_code
_entity_poly.pdbx_strand_id
1 'polypeptide(L)'
;RHILIITPANLRKQWHQELQDKFSLQALILEAKSYKEQRKAGLPNPFDQTSDPTRPQASQIVICSYQFAKTKADDLRRVRWDLVVMDEAHRLRNVYKPGNVIGKALKEALAHAPKVLLTATPLQNSLLELYGMVSLVDERVFGDLPSFREQFGALGNPDTLAKLRSRLQSVCMRTLRRQVQPYISYTRRIPMVEPFTPSAEEQALHDRVADYLRRPSLNALPAGQRQLISLVLWKLLASSSYAIGGALDTMAQRLQDQLSAEPTGQEDASLAEQLDKDYESLDEIEEEWIEADGDAPGAHKASLADEIAELREFQRMVTTIRDNAKG
;
A
#
# COMPACT_ATOMS: atom_id res chain seq x y z
N ARG A 1 -25.99 -2.39 -12.23
CA ARG A 1 -25.38 -1.70 -11.08
C ARG A 1 -23.87 -1.68 -11.24
N HIS A 2 -23.23 -0.55 -10.96
CA HIS A 2 -21.78 -0.38 -11.02
C HIS A 2 -21.20 -0.40 -9.60
N ILE A 3 -20.39 -1.40 -9.30
CA ILE A 3 -19.77 -1.58 -7.99
C ILE A 3 -18.26 -1.54 -8.18
N LEU A 4 -17.59 -0.70 -7.41
CA LEU A 4 -16.13 -0.63 -7.35
C LEU A 4 -15.65 -1.21 -6.03
N ILE A 5 -14.66 -2.10 -6.09
CA ILE A 5 -13.96 -2.64 -4.93
C ILE A 5 -12.50 -2.20 -5.04
N ILE A 6 -12.07 -1.38 -4.08
CA ILE A 6 -10.67 -0.95 -3.94
C ILE A 6 -10.08 -1.70 -2.76
N THR A 7 -9.00 -2.44 -3.01
CA THR A 7 -8.39 -3.32 -2.02
C THR A 7 -6.86 -3.33 -2.22
N PRO A 8 -6.07 -3.76 -1.22
CA PRO A 8 -4.65 -4.06 -1.44
C PRO A 8 -4.42 -4.98 -2.63
N ALA A 9 -3.31 -4.80 -3.33
CA ALA A 9 -3.05 -5.52 -4.59
C ALA A 9 -3.09 -7.05 -4.43
N ASN A 10 -2.61 -7.60 -3.29
CA ASN A 10 -2.64 -9.02 -2.93
C ASN A 10 -4.05 -9.59 -2.76
N LEU A 11 -4.97 -8.78 -2.26
CA LEU A 11 -6.32 -9.25 -1.95
C LEU A 11 -7.25 -9.25 -3.16
N ARG A 12 -6.87 -8.64 -4.30
CA ARG A 12 -7.72 -8.56 -5.51
C ARG A 12 -8.18 -9.92 -6.01
N LYS A 13 -7.29 -10.90 -6.06
CA LYS A 13 -7.61 -12.27 -6.48
C LYS A 13 -8.49 -12.98 -5.47
N GLN A 14 -8.24 -12.77 -4.19
CA GLN A 14 -9.08 -13.32 -3.12
C GLN A 14 -10.50 -12.76 -3.21
N TRP A 15 -10.67 -11.45 -3.33
CA TRP A 15 -11.98 -10.83 -3.53
C TRP A 15 -12.71 -11.38 -4.75
N HIS A 16 -12.01 -11.52 -5.87
CA HIS A 16 -12.59 -12.09 -7.10
C HIS A 16 -13.08 -13.52 -6.86
N GLN A 17 -12.25 -14.36 -6.24
CA GLN A 17 -12.59 -15.76 -5.95
C GLN A 17 -13.75 -15.88 -4.95
N GLU A 18 -13.71 -15.12 -3.87
CA GLU A 18 -14.78 -15.13 -2.84
C GLU A 18 -16.14 -14.70 -3.42
N LEU A 19 -16.17 -13.69 -4.28
CA LEU A 19 -17.39 -13.24 -4.97
C LEU A 19 -17.92 -14.34 -5.89
N GLN A 20 -17.06 -15.02 -6.62
CA GLN A 20 -17.43 -16.10 -7.51
C GLN A 20 -17.93 -17.33 -6.74
N ASP A 21 -17.15 -17.79 -5.76
CA ASP A 21 -17.40 -19.07 -5.08
C ASP A 21 -18.58 -19.02 -4.12
N LYS A 22 -18.73 -17.89 -3.40
CA LYS A 22 -19.77 -17.78 -2.36
C LYS A 22 -21.06 -17.14 -2.85
N PHE A 23 -20.97 -16.27 -3.85
CA PHE A 23 -22.11 -15.45 -4.31
C PHE A 23 -22.43 -15.64 -5.78
N SER A 24 -21.64 -16.41 -6.54
CA SER A 24 -21.76 -16.58 -7.99
C SER A 24 -21.74 -15.23 -8.75
N LEU A 25 -21.04 -14.24 -8.19
CA LEU A 25 -20.90 -12.92 -8.78
C LEU A 25 -19.61 -12.85 -9.58
N GLN A 26 -19.72 -12.44 -10.86
CA GLN A 26 -18.56 -12.18 -11.69
C GLN A 26 -18.02 -10.78 -11.43
N ALA A 27 -16.71 -10.68 -11.24
CA ALA A 27 -16.00 -9.42 -11.07
C ALA A 27 -14.86 -9.31 -12.08
N LEU A 28 -14.51 -8.09 -12.45
CA LEU A 28 -13.39 -7.79 -13.34
C LEU A 28 -12.24 -7.21 -12.53
N ILE A 29 -11.07 -7.84 -12.56
CA ILE A 29 -9.87 -7.25 -12.00
C ILE A 29 -9.26 -6.31 -13.05
N LEU A 30 -9.19 -5.01 -12.72
CA LEU A 30 -8.49 -4.02 -13.53
C LEU A 30 -7.12 -3.69 -12.92
N GLU A 31 -6.11 -3.86 -13.75
CA GLU A 31 -4.72 -3.50 -13.50
C GLU A 31 -4.12 -2.85 -14.74
N ALA A 32 -2.88 -2.34 -14.67
CA ALA A 32 -2.28 -1.58 -15.77
C ALA A 32 -2.29 -2.33 -17.11
N LYS A 33 -2.08 -3.65 -17.09
CA LYS A 33 -2.06 -4.50 -18.30
C LYS A 33 -3.47 -4.65 -18.89
N SER A 34 -4.44 -5.15 -18.10
CA SER A 34 -5.82 -5.37 -18.55
C SER A 34 -6.48 -4.06 -18.98
N TYR A 35 -6.19 -2.96 -18.29
CA TYR A 35 -6.67 -1.63 -18.64
C TYR A 35 -6.17 -1.18 -20.02
N LYS A 36 -4.85 -1.33 -20.30
CA LYS A 36 -4.27 -0.99 -21.60
C LYS A 36 -4.84 -1.87 -22.73
N GLU A 37 -5.05 -3.15 -22.48
CA GLU A 37 -5.65 -4.09 -23.44
C GLU A 37 -7.08 -3.69 -23.80
N GLN A 38 -7.91 -3.36 -22.82
CA GLN A 38 -9.29 -2.92 -23.07
C GLN A 38 -9.36 -1.57 -23.78
N ARG A 39 -8.45 -0.63 -23.44
CA ARG A 39 -8.32 0.64 -24.19
C ARG A 39 -7.95 0.41 -25.65
N LYS A 40 -7.02 -0.52 -25.94
CA LYS A 40 -6.65 -0.90 -27.30
C LYS A 40 -7.80 -1.60 -28.05
N ALA A 41 -8.64 -2.35 -27.33
CA ALA A 41 -9.83 -2.97 -27.88
C ALA A 41 -10.98 -1.99 -28.17
N GLY A 42 -10.76 -0.68 -27.92
CA GLY A 42 -11.72 0.38 -28.25
C GLY A 42 -12.64 0.81 -27.09
N LEU A 43 -12.45 0.29 -25.86
CA LEU A 43 -13.25 0.70 -24.72
C LEU A 43 -12.77 2.07 -24.21
N PRO A 44 -13.59 3.14 -24.26
CA PRO A 44 -13.15 4.50 -23.89
C PRO A 44 -12.76 4.64 -22.44
N ASN A 45 -13.45 3.93 -21.54
CA ASN A 45 -13.17 3.87 -20.12
C ASN A 45 -13.35 2.44 -19.61
N PRO A 46 -12.29 1.68 -19.34
CA PRO A 46 -12.39 0.30 -18.84
C PRO A 46 -13.08 0.13 -17.49
N PHE A 47 -13.28 1.18 -16.72
CA PHE A 47 -14.11 1.15 -15.52
C PHE A 47 -15.60 1.17 -15.84
N ASP A 48 -15.98 1.69 -17.00
CA ASP A 48 -17.36 1.71 -17.49
C ASP A 48 -17.56 0.60 -18.53
N GLN A 49 -17.98 -0.55 -18.07
CA GLN A 49 -18.21 -1.74 -18.90
C GLN A 49 -19.57 -1.70 -19.63
N THR A 50 -20.38 -0.64 -19.48
CA THR A 50 -21.67 -0.53 -20.15
C THR A 50 -21.55 -0.47 -21.67
N SER A 51 -20.41 0.01 -22.14
CA SER A 51 -20.11 0.13 -23.57
C SER A 51 -19.55 -1.16 -24.19
N ASP A 52 -19.40 -2.23 -23.41
CA ASP A 52 -18.94 -3.54 -23.94
C ASP A 52 -20.12 -4.36 -24.48
N PRO A 53 -20.28 -4.49 -25.81
CA PRO A 53 -21.40 -5.20 -26.41
C PRO A 53 -21.39 -6.72 -26.14
N THR A 54 -20.27 -7.27 -25.66
CA THR A 54 -20.12 -8.69 -25.36
C THR A 54 -20.60 -9.07 -23.95
N ARG A 55 -20.85 -8.06 -23.09
CA ARG A 55 -21.32 -8.26 -21.73
C ARG A 55 -22.76 -7.79 -21.58
N PRO A 56 -23.71 -8.67 -21.29
CA PRO A 56 -25.09 -8.29 -21.05
C PRO A 56 -25.15 -7.39 -19.78
N GLN A 57 -26.21 -6.59 -19.66
CA GLN A 57 -26.47 -5.58 -18.61
C GLN A 57 -26.50 -6.11 -17.16
N ALA A 58 -25.72 -7.13 -16.82
CA ALA A 58 -25.56 -7.64 -15.47
C ALA A 58 -24.81 -6.64 -14.59
N SER A 59 -24.95 -6.78 -13.28
CA SER A 59 -24.20 -5.98 -12.31
C SER A 59 -22.69 -6.06 -12.60
N GLN A 60 -22.06 -4.91 -12.75
CA GLN A 60 -20.63 -4.83 -13.06
C GLN A 60 -19.89 -4.56 -11.77
N ILE A 61 -19.05 -5.51 -11.39
CA ILE A 61 -18.15 -5.39 -10.24
C ILE A 61 -16.73 -5.25 -10.78
N VAL A 62 -16.10 -4.15 -10.45
CA VAL A 62 -14.72 -3.88 -10.82
C VAL A 62 -13.86 -3.90 -9.55
N ILE A 63 -12.75 -4.63 -9.59
CA ILE A 63 -11.79 -4.74 -8.49
C ILE A 63 -10.47 -4.11 -8.95
N CYS A 64 -9.90 -3.20 -8.15
CA CYS A 64 -8.59 -2.63 -8.42
C CYS A 64 -7.82 -2.35 -7.12
N SER A 65 -6.52 -2.04 -7.26
CA SER A 65 -5.70 -1.63 -6.12
C SER A 65 -5.82 -0.12 -5.85
N TYR A 66 -5.44 0.31 -4.63
CA TYR A 66 -5.40 1.72 -4.25
C TYR A 66 -4.52 2.56 -5.18
N GLN A 67 -3.31 2.09 -5.47
CA GLN A 67 -2.38 2.77 -6.36
C GLN A 67 -2.94 2.89 -7.77
N PHE A 68 -3.50 1.81 -8.31
CA PHE A 68 -4.11 1.85 -9.63
C PHE A 68 -5.31 2.79 -9.67
N ALA A 69 -6.17 2.76 -8.66
CA ALA A 69 -7.31 3.68 -8.53
C ALA A 69 -6.86 5.16 -8.49
N LYS A 70 -5.81 5.49 -7.73
CA LYS A 70 -5.19 6.82 -7.71
C LYS A 70 -4.73 7.26 -9.10
N THR A 71 -3.98 6.39 -9.82
CA THR A 71 -3.45 6.74 -11.15
C THR A 71 -4.56 6.93 -12.21
N LYS A 72 -5.76 6.42 -11.94
CA LYS A 72 -6.94 6.47 -12.82
C LYS A 72 -8.11 7.26 -12.20
N ALA A 73 -7.82 8.16 -11.27
CA ALA A 73 -8.82 8.95 -10.56
C ALA A 73 -9.80 9.70 -11.49
N ASP A 74 -9.31 10.26 -12.62
CA ASP A 74 -10.14 10.94 -13.60
C ASP A 74 -11.11 10.00 -14.34
N ASP A 75 -10.69 8.78 -14.62
CA ASP A 75 -11.54 7.78 -15.25
C ASP A 75 -12.59 7.25 -14.25
N LEU A 76 -12.21 7.08 -12.97
CA LEU A 76 -13.13 6.73 -11.89
C LEU A 76 -14.21 7.79 -11.67
N ARG A 77 -13.85 9.08 -11.72
CA ARG A 77 -14.77 10.22 -11.57
C ARG A 77 -15.87 10.26 -12.64
N ARG A 78 -15.57 9.75 -13.83
CA ARG A 78 -16.49 9.71 -14.97
C ARG A 78 -17.55 8.61 -14.88
N VAL A 79 -17.36 7.63 -13.98
CA VAL A 79 -18.31 6.53 -13.79
C VAL A 79 -19.27 6.84 -12.66
N ARG A 80 -20.56 6.61 -12.88
CA ARG A 80 -21.56 6.69 -11.83
C ARG A 80 -21.59 5.38 -11.04
N TRP A 81 -20.93 5.37 -9.89
CA TRP A 81 -20.89 4.22 -9.02
C TRP A 81 -22.14 4.12 -8.14
N ASP A 82 -22.78 2.95 -8.12
CA ASP A 82 -23.87 2.64 -7.18
C ASP A 82 -23.35 2.28 -5.79
N LEU A 83 -22.12 1.73 -5.71
CA LEU A 83 -21.44 1.41 -4.46
C LEU A 83 -19.93 1.37 -4.68
N VAL A 84 -19.20 1.92 -3.73
CA VAL A 84 -17.74 1.76 -3.63
C VAL A 84 -17.39 1.08 -2.31
N VAL A 85 -16.71 -0.06 -2.38
CA VAL A 85 -16.17 -0.79 -1.22
C VAL A 85 -14.68 -0.57 -1.17
N MET A 86 -14.17 -0.13 -0.02
CA MET A 86 -12.75 0.08 0.22
C MET A 86 -12.30 -0.85 1.34
N ASP A 87 -11.53 -1.87 1.00
CA ASP A 87 -11.02 -2.85 1.96
C ASP A 87 -9.65 -2.44 2.49
N GLU A 88 -9.34 -2.79 3.74
CA GLU A 88 -8.20 -2.27 4.50
C GLU A 88 -8.11 -0.73 4.47
N ALA A 89 -9.27 -0.11 4.68
CA ALA A 89 -9.45 1.34 4.55
C ALA A 89 -8.65 2.16 5.57
N HIS A 90 -8.01 1.52 6.55
CA HIS A 90 -7.07 2.19 7.46
C HIS A 90 -5.94 2.92 6.72
N ARG A 91 -5.63 2.52 5.48
CA ARG A 91 -4.70 3.21 4.57
C ARG A 91 -5.13 4.65 4.25
N LEU A 92 -6.41 4.97 4.39
CA LEU A 92 -6.98 6.29 4.09
C LEU A 92 -7.20 7.15 5.35
N ARG A 93 -6.84 6.66 6.55
CA ARG A 93 -7.09 7.33 7.83
C ARG A 93 -6.51 8.75 7.91
N ASN A 94 -5.40 8.99 7.22
CA ASN A 94 -4.72 10.29 7.21
C ASN A 94 -5.14 11.20 6.03
N VAL A 95 -6.31 11.00 5.41
CA VAL A 95 -6.78 11.78 4.26
C VAL A 95 -6.83 13.29 4.53
N TYR A 96 -6.91 13.71 5.78
CA TYR A 96 -6.88 15.12 6.22
C TYR A 96 -5.47 15.73 6.16
N LYS A 97 -4.42 14.92 6.11
CA LYS A 97 -3.03 15.40 6.00
C LYS A 97 -2.69 15.80 4.55
N PRO A 98 -1.85 16.86 4.35
CA PRO A 98 -1.45 17.28 3.00
C PRO A 98 -0.76 16.18 2.19
N GLY A 99 0.06 15.35 2.82
CA GLY A 99 0.85 14.32 2.19
C GLY A 99 0.07 13.07 1.74
N ASN A 100 -1.16 12.85 2.22
CA ASN A 100 -1.95 11.69 1.78
C ASN A 100 -2.55 11.92 0.38
N VAL A 101 -1.74 11.67 -0.63
CA VAL A 101 -2.09 11.88 -2.04
C VAL A 101 -3.15 10.88 -2.51
N ILE A 102 -3.04 9.61 -2.10
CA ILE A 102 -3.99 8.55 -2.47
C ILE A 102 -5.38 8.87 -1.91
N GLY A 103 -5.46 9.11 -0.61
CA GLY A 103 -6.73 9.38 0.06
C GLY A 103 -7.45 10.59 -0.52
N LYS A 104 -6.71 11.68 -0.81
CA LYS A 104 -7.27 12.89 -1.42
C LYS A 104 -7.78 12.65 -2.82
N ALA A 105 -7.00 12.00 -3.68
CA ALA A 105 -7.39 11.70 -5.06
C ALA A 105 -8.66 10.83 -5.09
N LEU A 106 -8.74 9.79 -4.24
CA LEU A 106 -9.91 8.93 -4.16
C LEU A 106 -11.12 9.62 -3.52
N LYS A 107 -10.91 10.45 -2.50
CA LYS A 107 -11.98 11.25 -1.89
C LYS A 107 -12.65 12.14 -2.91
N GLU A 108 -11.86 12.82 -3.73
CA GLU A 108 -12.34 13.71 -4.79
C GLU A 108 -12.99 12.94 -5.95
N ALA A 109 -12.33 11.90 -6.46
CA ALA A 109 -12.81 11.11 -7.59
C ALA A 109 -14.15 10.41 -7.28
N LEU A 110 -14.35 9.99 -6.04
CA LEU A 110 -15.50 9.22 -5.60
C LEU A 110 -16.46 10.02 -4.68
N ALA A 111 -16.38 11.35 -4.69
CA ALA A 111 -17.15 12.22 -3.79
C ALA A 111 -18.65 11.90 -3.78
N HIS A 112 -19.23 11.61 -4.94
CA HIS A 112 -20.67 11.39 -5.11
C HIS A 112 -21.12 9.93 -4.95
N ALA A 113 -20.19 8.99 -4.78
CA ALA A 113 -20.51 7.58 -4.68
C ALA A 113 -20.84 7.19 -3.22
N PRO A 114 -21.85 6.35 -2.98
CA PRO A 114 -22.05 5.68 -1.70
C PRO A 114 -20.83 4.79 -1.39
N LYS A 115 -20.31 4.86 -0.15
CA LYS A 115 -19.07 4.17 0.23
C LYS A 115 -19.28 3.27 1.43
N VAL A 116 -18.59 2.12 1.41
CA VAL A 116 -18.41 1.23 2.55
C VAL A 116 -16.91 1.05 2.76
N LEU A 117 -16.43 1.40 3.95
CA LEU A 117 -15.05 1.21 4.35
C LEU A 117 -14.96 -0.01 5.27
N LEU A 118 -14.10 -0.96 4.93
CA LEU A 118 -13.83 -2.17 5.71
C LEU A 118 -12.42 -2.04 6.31
N THR A 119 -12.31 -2.23 7.62
CA THR A 119 -11.01 -2.21 8.30
C THR A 119 -11.06 -2.91 9.63
N ALA A 120 -9.98 -3.60 10.00
CA ALA A 120 -9.79 -4.15 11.33
C ALA A 120 -9.29 -3.10 12.34
N THR A 121 -8.64 -2.03 11.89
CA THR A 121 -7.94 -1.04 12.71
C THR A 121 -8.36 0.41 12.39
N PRO A 122 -9.61 0.80 12.71
CA PRO A 122 -10.13 2.12 12.36
C PRO A 122 -9.45 3.27 13.11
N LEU A 123 -8.79 2.96 14.23
CA LEU A 123 -8.12 3.91 15.11
C LEU A 123 -6.87 3.24 15.68
N GLN A 124 -5.72 3.85 15.50
CA GLN A 124 -4.44 3.35 15.99
C GLN A 124 -3.72 4.36 16.88
N ASN A 125 -3.47 5.56 16.38
CA ASN A 125 -2.62 6.56 17.05
C ASN A 125 -3.39 7.80 17.49
N SER A 126 -4.41 8.23 16.74
CA SER A 126 -5.07 9.51 16.96
C SER A 126 -6.54 9.49 16.55
N LEU A 127 -7.37 10.23 17.29
CA LEU A 127 -8.77 10.44 16.95
C LEU A 127 -8.97 11.10 15.57
N LEU A 128 -7.96 11.82 15.09
CA LEU A 128 -7.97 12.41 13.75
C LEU A 128 -8.00 11.36 12.64
N GLU A 129 -7.48 10.16 12.88
CA GLU A 129 -7.59 9.04 11.94
C GLU A 129 -9.06 8.64 11.73
N LEU A 130 -9.82 8.59 12.81
CA LEU A 130 -11.27 8.34 12.76
C LEU A 130 -12.00 9.44 12.01
N TYR A 131 -11.64 10.71 12.26
CA TYR A 131 -12.14 11.85 11.50
C TYR A 131 -11.88 11.67 9.99
N GLY A 132 -10.64 11.32 9.64
CA GLY A 132 -10.26 11.09 8.25
C GLY A 132 -11.13 10.04 7.57
N MET A 133 -11.29 8.87 8.19
CA MET A 133 -12.10 7.78 7.65
C MET A 133 -13.59 8.14 7.54
N VAL A 134 -14.17 8.72 8.57
CA VAL A 134 -15.59 9.14 8.55
C VAL A 134 -15.84 10.22 7.51
N SER A 135 -14.89 11.15 7.31
CA SER A 135 -14.99 12.19 6.29
C SER A 135 -14.97 11.66 4.85
N LEU A 136 -14.48 10.44 4.63
CA LEU A 136 -14.58 9.76 3.32
C LEU A 136 -16.00 9.22 3.06
N VAL A 137 -16.69 8.79 4.11
CA VAL A 137 -18.06 8.27 4.01
C VAL A 137 -19.07 9.41 3.95
N ASP A 138 -19.03 10.29 4.95
CA ASP A 138 -19.93 11.46 5.04
C ASP A 138 -19.24 12.59 5.83
N GLU A 139 -18.91 13.68 5.14
CA GLU A 139 -18.27 14.85 5.76
C GLU A 139 -19.16 15.56 6.79
N ARG A 140 -20.48 15.40 6.70
CA ARG A 140 -21.43 16.08 7.59
C ARG A 140 -21.46 15.51 8.99
N VAL A 141 -20.97 14.29 9.21
CA VAL A 141 -20.99 13.62 10.53
C VAL A 141 -20.17 14.41 11.56
N PHE A 142 -19.01 14.88 11.15
CA PHE A 142 -18.09 15.59 12.04
C PHE A 142 -17.87 17.06 11.67
N GLY A 143 -18.31 17.49 10.47
CA GLY A 143 -18.02 18.82 9.96
C GLY A 143 -16.55 18.98 9.56
N ASP A 144 -16.03 20.20 9.69
CA ASP A 144 -14.66 20.49 9.32
C ASP A 144 -13.65 20.06 10.43
N LEU A 145 -12.38 19.98 10.04
CA LEU A 145 -11.30 19.53 10.93
C LEU A 145 -11.08 20.46 12.16
N PRO A 146 -11.12 21.80 12.02
CA PRO A 146 -11.05 22.70 13.18
C PRO A 146 -12.16 22.45 14.20
N SER A 147 -13.41 22.37 13.76
CA SER A 147 -14.57 22.09 14.62
C SER A 147 -14.47 20.72 15.31
N PHE A 148 -13.98 19.71 14.58
CA PHE A 148 -13.74 18.39 15.16
C PHE A 148 -12.68 18.43 16.27
N ARG A 149 -11.57 19.13 16.04
CA ARG A 149 -10.50 19.30 17.04
C ARG A 149 -10.98 20.02 18.30
N GLU A 150 -11.77 21.08 18.13
CA GLU A 150 -12.35 21.84 19.24
C GLU A 150 -13.29 20.97 20.08
N GLN A 151 -14.18 20.21 19.43
CA GLN A 151 -15.18 19.39 20.10
C GLN A 151 -14.62 18.12 20.72
N PHE A 152 -13.64 17.48 20.11
CA PHE A 152 -13.16 16.13 20.45
C PHE A 152 -11.66 16.04 20.75
N GLY A 153 -10.91 17.14 20.68
CA GLY A 153 -9.48 17.16 20.95
C GLY A 153 -9.10 16.82 22.40
N ALA A 154 -9.98 17.09 23.36
CA ALA A 154 -9.80 16.76 24.76
C ALA A 154 -10.81 15.68 25.20
N LEU A 155 -10.39 14.42 25.20
CA LEU A 155 -11.22 13.24 25.55
C LEU A 155 -11.40 13.03 27.07
N GLY A 156 -10.95 13.93 27.89
CA GLY A 156 -11.04 13.79 29.35
C GLY A 156 -12.47 13.87 29.95
N ASN A 157 -13.45 14.29 29.13
CA ASN A 157 -14.84 14.43 29.57
C ASN A 157 -15.71 13.28 29.08
N PRO A 158 -16.42 12.52 29.96
CA PRO A 158 -17.36 11.47 29.59
C PRO A 158 -18.45 11.91 28.61
N ASP A 159 -18.92 13.14 28.71
CA ASP A 159 -19.95 13.71 27.83
C ASP A 159 -19.44 13.85 26.38
N THR A 160 -18.16 14.19 26.20
CA THR A 160 -17.51 14.28 24.91
C THR A 160 -17.46 12.92 24.22
N LEU A 161 -17.12 11.87 24.98
CA LEU A 161 -17.12 10.48 24.47
C LEU A 161 -18.53 9.99 24.10
N ALA A 162 -19.55 10.35 24.92
CA ALA A 162 -20.92 10.00 24.63
C ALA A 162 -21.42 10.66 23.31
N LYS A 163 -21.10 11.94 23.13
CA LYS A 163 -21.42 12.67 21.88
C LYS A 163 -20.71 12.06 20.67
N LEU A 164 -19.42 11.69 20.80
CA LEU A 164 -18.66 11.05 19.72
C LEU A 164 -19.29 9.72 19.33
N ARG A 165 -19.61 8.87 20.31
CA ARG A 165 -20.28 7.58 20.10
C ARG A 165 -21.63 7.74 19.40
N SER A 166 -22.44 8.69 19.83
CA SER A 166 -23.75 8.96 19.22
C SER A 166 -23.64 9.33 17.75
N ARG A 167 -22.65 10.18 17.38
CA ARG A 167 -22.43 10.52 15.96
C ARG A 167 -21.93 9.34 15.14
N LEU A 168 -21.09 8.48 15.72
CA LEU A 168 -20.54 7.31 15.03
C LEU A 168 -21.59 6.21 14.78
N GLN A 169 -22.61 6.10 15.63
CA GLN A 169 -23.64 5.04 15.50
C GLN A 169 -24.34 5.04 14.15
N SER A 170 -24.47 6.19 13.50
CA SER A 170 -25.12 6.30 12.19
C SER A 170 -24.27 5.83 11.01
N VAL A 171 -22.93 5.79 11.16
CA VAL A 171 -21.99 5.53 10.05
C VAL A 171 -20.97 4.44 10.35
N CYS A 172 -20.91 3.93 11.58
CA CYS A 172 -19.91 2.95 11.98
C CYS A 172 -20.55 1.76 12.69
N MET A 173 -20.26 0.55 12.21
CA MET A 173 -20.62 -0.69 12.87
C MET A 173 -19.35 -1.43 13.25
N ARG A 174 -19.23 -1.86 14.49
CA ARG A 174 -18.10 -2.62 15.00
C ARG A 174 -18.55 -3.96 15.56
N THR A 175 -18.02 -5.04 15.01
CA THR A 175 -18.22 -6.40 15.53
C THR A 175 -16.95 -6.85 16.24
N LEU A 176 -17.06 -7.23 17.49
CA LEU A 176 -15.94 -7.77 18.28
C LEU A 176 -15.93 -9.30 18.17
N ARG A 177 -14.73 -9.88 18.11
CA ARG A 177 -14.53 -11.34 18.04
C ARG A 177 -15.31 -12.08 19.17
N ARG A 178 -15.34 -11.53 20.38
CA ARG A 178 -16.11 -12.07 21.50
C ARG A 178 -17.63 -12.15 21.26
N GLN A 179 -18.18 -11.27 20.42
CA GLN A 179 -19.61 -11.24 20.10
C GLN A 179 -20.01 -12.32 19.11
N VAL A 180 -19.08 -12.79 18.29
CA VAL A 180 -19.31 -13.84 17.29
C VAL A 180 -18.81 -15.22 17.73
N GLN A 181 -18.11 -15.31 18.85
CA GLN A 181 -17.66 -16.58 19.44
C GLN A 181 -18.76 -17.64 19.60
N PRO A 182 -20.01 -17.28 19.97
CA PRO A 182 -21.09 -18.29 20.06
C PRO A 182 -21.46 -18.91 18.70
N TYR A 183 -21.12 -18.26 17.60
CA TYR A 183 -21.48 -18.68 16.23
C TYR A 183 -20.28 -19.22 15.44
N ILE A 184 -19.08 -18.83 15.80
CA ILE A 184 -17.85 -19.18 15.07
C ILE A 184 -16.78 -19.61 16.07
N SER A 185 -16.30 -20.85 15.94
CA SER A 185 -15.19 -21.36 16.73
C SER A 185 -13.87 -20.79 16.21
N TYR A 186 -13.19 -20.02 17.05
CA TYR A 186 -11.85 -19.54 16.76
C TYR A 186 -10.78 -20.42 17.38
N THR A 187 -9.75 -20.73 16.63
CA THR A 187 -8.56 -21.38 17.18
C THR A 187 -7.83 -20.47 18.15
N ARG A 188 -7.29 -21.05 19.21
CA ARG A 188 -6.45 -20.33 20.18
C ARG A 188 -5.10 -20.01 19.53
N ARG A 189 -4.75 -18.73 19.44
CA ARG A 189 -3.40 -18.32 19.01
C ARG A 189 -2.45 -18.43 20.18
N ILE A 190 -1.42 -19.27 20.05
CA ILE A 190 -0.34 -19.40 21.02
C ILE A 190 0.91 -18.76 20.36
N PRO A 191 1.34 -17.59 20.81
CA PRO A 191 2.58 -17.00 20.31
C PRO A 191 3.76 -17.83 20.85
N MET A 192 4.62 -18.27 19.95
CA MET A 192 5.90 -18.90 20.29
C MET A 192 7.00 -18.02 19.74
N VAL A 193 8.02 -17.75 20.57
CA VAL A 193 9.23 -17.05 20.18
C VAL A 193 10.33 -18.09 20.10
N GLU A 194 10.85 -18.31 18.90
CA GLU A 194 11.96 -19.21 18.66
C GLU A 194 13.21 -18.37 18.38
N PRO A 195 14.16 -18.29 19.32
CA PRO A 195 15.41 -17.58 19.11
C PRO A 195 16.29 -18.38 18.13
N PHE A 196 16.90 -17.67 17.20
CA PHE A 196 17.88 -18.26 16.27
C PHE A 196 19.19 -17.48 16.35
N THR A 197 20.30 -18.16 16.05
CA THR A 197 21.62 -17.53 15.93
C THR A 197 22.03 -17.58 14.47
N PRO A 198 22.25 -16.42 13.82
CA PRO A 198 22.71 -16.39 12.43
C PRO A 198 24.05 -17.11 12.30
N SER A 199 24.30 -17.70 11.14
CA SER A 199 25.64 -18.17 10.81
C SER A 199 26.62 -16.98 10.69
N ALA A 200 27.92 -17.25 10.80
CA ALA A 200 28.93 -16.21 10.61
C ALA A 200 28.83 -15.54 9.22
N GLU A 201 28.44 -16.28 8.21
CA GLU A 201 28.27 -15.82 6.84
C GLU A 201 27.02 -14.92 6.71
N GLU A 202 25.91 -15.32 7.34
CA GLU A 202 24.68 -14.49 7.39
C GLU A 202 24.93 -13.18 8.14
N GLN A 203 25.65 -13.25 9.27
CA GLN A 203 25.99 -12.06 10.04
C GLN A 203 26.89 -11.10 9.23
N ALA A 204 27.90 -11.63 8.55
CA ALA A 204 28.80 -10.85 7.70
C ALA A 204 28.04 -10.15 6.53
N LEU A 205 27.12 -10.87 5.88
CA LEU A 205 26.25 -10.29 4.86
C LEU A 205 25.38 -9.17 5.44
N HIS A 206 24.73 -9.46 6.59
CA HIS A 206 23.87 -8.48 7.28
C HIS A 206 24.63 -7.19 7.59
N ASP A 207 25.80 -7.29 8.20
CA ASP A 207 26.58 -6.12 8.63
C ASP A 207 27.05 -5.30 7.42
N ARG A 208 27.51 -5.93 6.35
CA ARG A 208 27.96 -5.24 5.14
C ARG A 208 26.82 -4.55 4.39
N VAL A 209 25.68 -5.22 4.24
CA VAL A 209 24.50 -4.61 3.60
C VAL A 209 23.95 -3.49 4.49
N ALA A 210 23.96 -3.66 5.80
CA ALA A 210 23.56 -2.63 6.75
C ALA A 210 24.42 -1.36 6.62
N ASP A 211 25.74 -1.52 6.53
CA ASP A 211 26.67 -0.40 6.36
C ASP A 211 26.49 0.29 4.99
N TYR A 212 26.22 -0.49 3.95
CA TYR A 212 25.86 0.05 2.64
C TYR A 212 24.58 0.92 2.70
N LEU A 213 23.51 0.41 3.29
CA LEU A 213 22.22 1.13 3.39
C LEU A 213 22.28 2.39 4.28
N ARG A 214 23.23 2.47 5.21
CA ARG A 214 23.44 3.65 6.08
C ARG A 214 24.15 4.82 5.37
N ARG A 215 24.73 4.60 4.20
CA ARG A 215 25.46 5.68 3.48
C ARG A 215 24.56 6.84 3.15
N PRO A 216 25.00 8.07 3.24
CA PRO A 216 24.19 9.26 2.96
C PRO A 216 23.79 9.42 1.49
N SER A 217 24.46 8.75 0.54
CA SER A 217 24.10 8.77 -0.89
C SER A 217 24.32 7.38 -1.49
N LEU A 218 23.32 6.89 -2.23
CA LEU A 218 23.34 5.64 -2.98
C LEU A 218 22.78 5.92 -4.37
N ASN A 219 23.53 5.55 -5.42
CA ASN A 219 23.08 5.73 -6.79
C ASN A 219 22.03 4.69 -7.19
N ALA A 220 22.03 3.52 -6.53
CA ALA A 220 21.06 2.47 -6.77
C ALA A 220 19.63 2.85 -6.33
N LEU A 221 19.47 3.85 -5.45
CA LEU A 221 18.17 4.25 -4.93
C LEU A 221 17.76 5.63 -5.48
N PRO A 222 16.50 5.78 -5.97
CA PRO A 222 15.96 7.07 -6.38
C PRO A 222 15.98 8.07 -5.22
N ALA A 223 16.39 9.32 -5.47
CA ALA A 223 16.55 10.32 -4.42
C ALA A 223 15.23 10.58 -3.64
N GLY A 224 14.08 10.60 -4.32
CA GLY A 224 12.76 10.86 -3.71
C GLY A 224 12.13 9.68 -2.99
N GLN A 225 12.67 8.45 -3.12
CA GLN A 225 12.08 7.23 -2.52
C GLN A 225 13.09 6.46 -1.66
N ARG A 226 14.25 7.06 -1.43
CA ARG A 226 15.37 6.39 -0.81
C ARG A 226 15.08 5.83 0.58
N GLN A 227 14.47 6.63 1.46
CA GLN A 227 14.17 6.22 2.83
C GLN A 227 13.21 5.02 2.85
N LEU A 228 12.19 5.06 2.01
CA LEU A 228 11.21 3.99 1.88
C LEU A 228 11.86 2.69 1.41
N ILE A 229 12.61 2.75 0.31
CA ILE A 229 13.28 1.57 -0.25
C ILE A 229 14.31 1.01 0.75
N SER A 230 15.05 1.87 1.46
CA SER A 230 15.97 1.43 2.51
C SER A 230 15.27 0.65 3.62
N LEU A 231 14.09 1.08 4.07
CA LEU A 231 13.30 0.36 5.08
C LEU A 231 12.83 -1.02 4.60
N VAL A 232 12.44 -1.11 3.33
CA VAL A 232 12.08 -2.40 2.73
C VAL A 232 13.29 -3.32 2.69
N LEU A 233 14.43 -2.82 2.22
CA LEU A 233 15.67 -3.59 2.20
C LEU A 233 16.09 -4.03 3.60
N TRP A 234 15.89 -3.20 4.63
CA TRP A 234 16.08 -3.61 6.03
C TRP A 234 15.15 -4.73 6.46
N LYS A 235 13.87 -4.67 6.09
CA LYS A 235 12.92 -5.76 6.39
C LYS A 235 13.29 -7.06 5.67
N LEU A 236 13.72 -6.96 4.40
CA LEU A 236 14.20 -8.11 3.64
C LEU A 236 15.42 -8.74 4.26
N LEU A 237 16.42 -7.92 4.60
CA LEU A 237 17.64 -8.35 5.27
C LEU A 237 17.34 -9.04 6.61
N ALA A 238 16.40 -8.49 7.39
CA ALA A 238 15.95 -9.09 8.63
C ALA A 238 15.09 -10.34 8.43
N SER A 239 14.49 -10.55 7.26
CA SER A 239 13.66 -11.72 6.95
C SER A 239 14.51 -12.94 6.59
N SER A 240 15.31 -12.85 5.53
CA SER A 240 16.27 -13.89 5.15
C SER A 240 17.30 -13.35 4.16
N SER A 241 18.45 -14.01 4.07
CA SER A 241 19.49 -13.73 3.09
C SER A 241 18.98 -13.89 1.65
N TYR A 242 18.09 -14.84 1.39
CA TYR A 242 17.48 -15.03 0.06
C TYR A 242 16.55 -13.89 -0.33
N ALA A 243 15.76 -13.38 0.61
CA ALA A 243 14.79 -12.32 0.34
C ALA A 243 15.45 -11.04 -0.18
N ILE A 244 16.63 -10.68 0.36
CA ILE A 244 17.36 -9.49 -0.09
C ILE A 244 18.12 -9.72 -1.40
N GLY A 245 18.44 -10.96 -1.75
CA GLY A 245 19.22 -11.30 -2.94
C GLY A 245 18.62 -10.77 -4.23
N GLY A 246 17.30 -10.95 -4.41
CA GLY A 246 16.58 -10.46 -5.59
C GLY A 246 16.56 -8.92 -5.69
N ALA A 247 16.39 -8.23 -4.56
CA ALA A 247 16.44 -6.77 -4.52
C ALA A 247 17.83 -6.24 -4.87
N LEU A 248 18.90 -6.86 -4.37
CA LEU A 248 20.29 -6.50 -4.69
C LEU A 248 20.59 -6.71 -6.19
N ASP A 249 20.01 -7.75 -6.80
CA ASP A 249 20.15 -7.99 -8.24
C ASP A 249 19.49 -6.91 -9.06
N THR A 250 18.27 -6.56 -8.74
CA THR A 250 17.52 -5.50 -9.41
C THR A 250 18.25 -4.16 -9.31
N MET A 251 18.82 -3.83 -8.14
CA MET A 251 19.60 -2.62 -7.94
C MET A 251 20.88 -2.59 -8.78
N ALA A 252 21.63 -3.72 -8.82
CA ALA A 252 22.85 -3.84 -9.62
C ALA A 252 22.56 -3.72 -11.12
N GLN A 253 21.48 -4.37 -11.60
CA GLN A 253 21.06 -4.31 -13.00
C GLN A 253 20.68 -2.88 -13.41
N ARG A 254 19.89 -2.19 -12.58
CA ARG A 254 19.52 -0.79 -12.81
C ARG A 254 20.74 0.12 -12.97
N LEU A 255 21.73 0.01 -12.08
CA LEU A 255 22.96 0.80 -12.20
C LEU A 255 23.75 0.44 -13.47
N GLN A 256 23.73 -0.82 -13.88
CA GLN A 256 24.40 -1.27 -15.09
C GLN A 256 23.72 -0.72 -16.34
N ASP A 257 22.38 -0.67 -16.35
CA ASP A 257 21.59 -0.07 -17.42
C ASP A 257 21.84 1.44 -17.50
N GLN A 258 21.92 2.14 -16.35
CA GLN A 258 22.30 3.57 -16.29
C GLN A 258 23.72 3.83 -16.78
N LEU A 259 24.66 2.92 -16.56
CA LEU A 259 26.03 3.06 -17.05
C LEU A 259 26.12 2.87 -18.57
N SER A 260 25.22 2.08 -19.16
CA SER A 260 25.21 1.72 -20.59
C SER A 260 24.27 2.58 -21.42
N ALA A 261 23.37 3.39 -20.85
CA ALA A 261 22.39 4.21 -21.55
C ALA A 261 22.82 5.68 -21.66
N GLU A 262 22.55 6.30 -22.81
CA GLU A 262 22.54 7.77 -22.93
C GLU A 262 21.34 8.36 -22.13
N PRO A 263 21.41 9.59 -21.60
CA PRO A 263 20.45 10.09 -20.61
C PRO A 263 19.09 10.38 -21.23
N THR A 264 18.15 9.44 -21.10
CA THR A 264 16.73 9.64 -21.36
C THR A 264 15.95 9.52 -20.04
N GLY A 265 15.35 10.64 -19.62
CA GLY A 265 14.78 10.84 -18.29
C GLY A 265 13.40 10.16 -18.03
N GLN A 266 13.27 8.84 -18.15
CA GLN A 266 11.99 8.13 -17.95
C GLN A 266 12.06 6.93 -16.99
N GLU A 267 13.14 6.73 -16.22
CA GLU A 267 13.40 5.44 -15.56
C GLU A 267 13.05 5.32 -14.06
N ASP A 268 12.70 6.41 -13.38
CA ASP A 268 12.49 6.36 -11.92
C ASP A 268 11.19 5.65 -11.47
N ALA A 269 10.21 5.50 -12.35
CA ALA A 269 8.95 4.81 -12.04
C ALA A 269 9.04 3.27 -12.03
N SER A 270 10.04 2.70 -12.69
CA SER A 270 10.13 1.25 -12.94
C SER A 270 10.60 0.45 -11.72
N LEU A 271 11.51 0.97 -10.90
CA LEU A 271 12.03 0.25 -9.73
C LEU A 271 10.99 0.16 -8.60
N ALA A 272 10.28 1.26 -8.35
CA ALA A 272 9.19 1.29 -7.39
C ALA A 272 8.05 0.35 -7.80
N GLU A 273 7.68 0.30 -9.11
CA GLU A 273 6.67 -0.64 -9.62
C GLU A 273 7.11 -2.10 -9.55
N GLN A 274 8.40 -2.41 -9.69
CA GLN A 274 8.91 -3.78 -9.57
C GLN A 274 8.98 -4.23 -8.12
N LEU A 275 9.45 -3.37 -7.21
CA LEU A 275 9.45 -3.63 -5.78
C LEU A 275 8.04 -3.66 -5.19
N ASP A 276 7.10 -2.85 -5.72
CA ASP A 276 5.70 -2.82 -5.31
C ASP A 276 4.95 -4.13 -5.66
N LYS A 277 5.35 -4.81 -6.73
CA LYS A 277 4.80 -6.13 -7.09
C LYS A 277 5.21 -7.24 -6.12
N ASP A 278 6.40 -7.14 -5.56
CA ASP A 278 6.96 -8.16 -4.68
C ASP A 278 6.70 -7.87 -3.19
N TYR A 279 6.42 -6.60 -2.83
CA TYR A 279 6.33 -6.15 -1.43
C TYR A 279 5.20 -5.14 -1.18
N GLU A 280 4.05 -5.64 -0.84
CA GLU A 280 2.85 -4.87 -0.50
C GLU A 280 2.94 -4.03 0.78
N SER A 281 3.98 -4.26 1.59
CA SER A 281 4.23 -3.48 2.81
C SER A 281 4.77 -2.07 2.54
N LEU A 282 5.06 -1.72 1.29
CA LEU A 282 5.54 -0.38 0.90
C LEU A 282 4.48 0.69 1.14
N ASP A 283 3.22 0.41 0.82
CA ASP A 283 2.12 1.37 0.99
C ASP A 283 1.90 1.79 2.45
N GLU A 284 2.10 0.88 3.42
CA GLU A 284 1.95 1.19 4.85
C GLU A 284 3.06 2.09 5.38
N ILE A 285 4.25 2.01 4.77
CA ILE A 285 5.44 2.73 5.20
C ILE A 285 5.49 4.12 4.56
N GLU A 286 5.02 4.27 3.33
CA GLU A 286 5.02 5.56 2.61
C GLU A 286 4.18 6.63 3.33
N GLU A 287 3.08 6.23 3.98
CA GLU A 287 2.22 7.16 4.71
C GLU A 287 2.81 7.67 6.04
N GLU A 288 3.68 6.90 6.67
CA GLU A 288 4.24 7.22 7.99
C GLU A 288 5.44 8.19 7.92
N TRP A 289 6.10 8.31 6.75
CA TRP A 289 7.41 8.94 6.60
C TRP A 289 7.48 10.22 5.74
N ILE A 290 6.36 10.69 5.18
CA ILE A 290 6.31 11.94 4.42
C ILE A 290 6.67 13.19 5.29
N GLU A 291 6.74 13.04 6.63
CA GLU A 291 7.04 14.15 7.56
C GLU A 291 8.56 14.40 7.78
N ALA A 292 9.46 13.64 7.17
CA ALA A 292 10.91 13.67 7.48
C ALA A 292 11.81 14.15 6.33
N ASP A 293 11.33 14.97 5.42
CA ASP A 293 12.19 15.58 4.37
C ASP A 293 12.91 16.82 4.90
N GLY A 294 14.13 16.62 5.37
CA GLY A 294 15.14 17.65 5.67
C GLY A 294 16.36 17.42 4.81
N ASP A 295 16.61 18.33 3.87
CA ASP A 295 17.79 18.41 3.01
C ASP A 295 19.09 18.16 3.79
N ALA A 296 19.90 17.18 3.35
CA ALA A 296 21.29 17.04 3.74
C ALA A 296 22.20 17.29 2.53
N PRO A 297 23.12 18.26 2.60
CA PRO A 297 23.98 18.58 1.46
C PRO A 297 25.20 17.66 1.35
N GLY A 298 25.48 17.21 0.13
CA GLY A 298 26.82 16.98 -0.40
C GLY A 298 27.71 15.94 0.31
N ALA A 299 27.56 14.66 -0.03
CA ALA A 299 28.60 13.65 0.23
C ALA A 299 29.14 13.08 -1.09
N HIS A 300 30.42 12.71 -1.13
CA HIS A 300 31.13 12.15 -2.28
C HIS A 300 30.34 11.01 -2.93
N LYS A 301 29.94 11.18 -4.18
CA LYS A 301 29.36 10.10 -5.00
C LYS A 301 30.43 9.05 -5.21
N ALA A 302 30.24 7.86 -4.64
CA ALA A 302 30.94 6.68 -5.07
C ALA A 302 30.76 6.50 -6.59
N SER A 303 31.78 6.04 -7.30
CA SER A 303 31.64 5.76 -8.73
C SER A 303 30.53 4.71 -8.91
N LEU A 304 29.67 4.88 -9.91
CA LEU A 304 28.64 3.91 -10.30
C LEU A 304 29.22 2.48 -10.43
N ALA A 305 30.43 2.39 -11.00
CA ALA A 305 31.12 1.12 -11.18
C ALA A 305 31.48 0.43 -9.84
N ASP A 306 31.92 1.22 -8.84
CA ASP A 306 32.26 0.70 -7.51
C ASP A 306 31.01 0.19 -6.78
N GLU A 307 29.91 0.92 -6.90
CA GLU A 307 28.63 0.52 -6.29
C GLU A 307 28.05 -0.75 -6.92
N ILE A 308 28.15 -0.89 -8.26
CA ILE A 308 27.78 -2.13 -8.97
C ILE A 308 28.63 -3.31 -8.50
N ALA A 309 29.94 -3.11 -8.37
CA ALA A 309 30.86 -4.15 -7.93
C ALA A 309 30.52 -4.63 -6.51
N GLU A 310 30.19 -3.72 -5.60
CA GLU A 310 29.80 -4.01 -4.23
C GLU A 310 28.46 -4.77 -4.17
N LEU A 311 27.43 -4.34 -4.91
CA LEU A 311 26.14 -5.04 -4.99
C LEU A 311 26.31 -6.46 -5.55
N ARG A 312 27.17 -6.64 -6.56
CA ARG A 312 27.49 -7.98 -7.10
C ARG A 312 28.27 -8.86 -6.10
N GLU A 313 29.07 -8.26 -5.23
CA GLU A 313 29.71 -9.00 -4.14
C GLU A 313 28.70 -9.47 -3.11
N PHE A 314 27.74 -8.63 -2.71
CA PHE A 314 26.64 -9.05 -1.81
C PHE A 314 25.83 -10.20 -2.40
N GLN A 315 25.54 -10.19 -3.69
CA GLN A 315 24.87 -11.30 -4.37
C GLN A 315 25.67 -12.60 -4.28
N ARG A 316 27.00 -12.54 -4.48
CA ARG A 316 27.86 -13.73 -4.32
C ARG A 316 27.81 -14.25 -2.88
N MET A 317 27.80 -13.37 -1.89
CA MET A 317 27.64 -13.78 -0.49
C MET A 317 26.30 -14.49 -0.27
N VAL A 318 25.19 -13.93 -0.78
CA VAL A 318 23.87 -14.57 -0.71
C VAL A 318 23.88 -15.98 -1.29
N THR A 319 24.52 -16.18 -2.46
CA THR A 319 24.57 -17.49 -3.13
C THR A 319 25.49 -18.50 -2.42
N THR A 320 26.41 -18.02 -1.60
CA THR A 320 27.35 -18.88 -0.83
C THR A 320 26.70 -19.42 0.44
N ILE A 321 25.73 -18.71 1.00
CA ILE A 321 25.00 -19.12 2.20
C ILE A 321 24.08 -20.30 1.84
N ARG A 322 24.44 -21.52 2.26
CA ARG A 322 23.68 -22.75 1.96
C ARG A 322 22.57 -23.02 2.97
N ASP A 323 22.82 -22.70 4.24
CA ASP A 323 21.88 -22.92 5.33
C ASP A 323 21.42 -21.57 5.88
N ASN A 324 20.12 -21.31 5.75
CA ASN A 324 19.51 -20.12 6.32
C ASN A 324 19.00 -20.44 7.72
N ALA A 325 19.49 -19.75 8.75
CA ALA A 325 19.13 -20.02 10.14
C ALA A 325 17.63 -19.81 10.45
N LYS A 326 16.87 -19.22 9.54
CA LYS A 326 15.43 -18.99 9.66
C LYS A 326 14.54 -19.93 8.84
N GLY A 327 15.10 -20.74 7.95
CA GLY A 327 14.30 -21.55 7.02
C GLY A 327 14.67 -23.01 6.97
#